data_e9eefe7c8294c673022410ad90537d29
#
_entry.id   e9eefe7c8294c673022410ad90537d29
#
_cell.length_a   1.000
_cell.length_b   1.000
_cell.length_c   1.000
_cell.angle_alpha   90.00
_cell.angle_beta   90.00
_cell.angle_gamma   90.00
#
_symmetry.space_group_name_H-M   'P 1'
#
loop_
_entity.id
_entity.type
_entity.pdbx_description
1 polymer ?
#
loop_
_entity_poly.entity_id
_entity_poly.type
_entity_poly.pdbx_seq_one_letter_code
_entity_poly.pdbx_strand_id
1 'polypeptide(L)'
;MNSHLPAVLEKLDQNREAGLDRLFQLLRIDSVSTDPAFAGSCRTAAEWCAATLREIGFDASVRETTGHPMVVGHDRPTRTPGQPHVLFYGHY
;
A
#
# COMPACT_ATOMS: atom_id res chain seq x y z
N MET A 1 -12.96 15.46 -19.37
CA MET A 1 -13.10 14.92 -18.39
C MET A 1 -12.38 13.67 -18.21
N ASN A 2 -12.65 12.57 -18.57
CA ASN A 2 -11.94 11.35 -18.27
C ASN A 2 -11.10 10.86 -19.43
N SER A 3 -10.34 11.79 -20.04
CA SER A 3 -9.48 11.43 -21.17
C SER A 3 -8.40 10.42 -20.80
N HIS A 4 -8.07 10.31 -19.51
CA HIS A 4 -7.05 9.36 -19.03
C HIS A 4 -7.63 8.00 -18.66
N LEU A 5 -8.94 7.85 -18.56
CA LEU A 5 -9.54 6.62 -18.09
C LEU A 5 -9.21 5.40 -18.97
N PRO A 6 -9.30 5.47 -20.30
CA PRO A 6 -8.93 4.31 -21.12
C PRO A 6 -7.48 3.87 -20.91
N ALA A 7 -6.54 4.82 -20.77
CA ALA A 7 -5.15 4.49 -20.53
C ALA A 7 -4.95 3.85 -19.16
N VAL A 8 -5.66 4.29 -18.15
CA VAL A 8 -5.61 3.70 -16.81
C VAL A 8 -6.12 2.26 -16.83
N LEU A 9 -7.25 2.03 -17.48
CA LEU A 9 -7.83 0.69 -17.58
C LEU A 9 -6.90 -0.26 -18.34
N GLU A 10 -6.29 0.21 -19.41
CA GLU A 10 -5.32 -0.59 -20.15
C GLU A 10 -4.11 -0.94 -19.28
N LYS A 11 -3.62 0.01 -18.50
CA LYS A 11 -2.51 -0.22 -17.59
C LYS A 11 -2.85 -1.27 -16.54
N LEU A 12 -4.06 -1.23 -16.00
CA LEU A 12 -4.53 -2.23 -15.05
C LEU A 12 -4.56 -3.62 -15.68
N ASP A 13 -5.06 -3.73 -16.90
CA ASP A 13 -5.09 -5.01 -17.61
C ASP A 13 -3.69 -5.56 -17.86
N GLN A 14 -2.77 -4.70 -18.30
CA GLN A 14 -1.38 -5.09 -18.55
C GLN A 14 -0.68 -5.58 -17.29
N ASN A 15 -1.01 -5.01 -16.14
CA ASN A 15 -0.36 -5.32 -14.87
C ASN A 15 -1.15 -6.31 -14.00
N ARG A 16 -2.16 -6.94 -14.56
CA ARG A 16 -3.06 -7.81 -13.79
C ARG A 16 -2.33 -8.94 -13.07
N GLU A 17 -1.48 -9.67 -13.77
CA GLU A 17 -0.75 -10.78 -13.17
C GLU A 17 0.22 -10.32 -12.10
N ALA A 18 0.93 -9.22 -12.35
CA ALA A 18 1.83 -8.64 -11.37
C ALA A 18 1.07 -8.17 -10.13
N GLY A 19 -0.13 -7.61 -10.31
CA GLY A 19 -1.00 -7.19 -9.23
C GLY A 19 -1.47 -8.36 -8.38
N LEU A 20 -1.87 -9.45 -9.02
CA LEU A 20 -2.27 -10.68 -8.32
C LEU A 20 -1.10 -11.28 -7.55
N ASP A 21 0.07 -11.32 -8.15
CA ASP A 21 1.27 -11.83 -7.49
C ASP A 21 1.61 -11.02 -6.24
N ARG A 22 1.48 -9.71 -6.33
CA ARG A 22 1.70 -8.82 -5.19
C ARG A 22 0.69 -9.09 -4.08
N LEU A 23 -0.57 -9.28 -4.44
CA LEU A 23 -1.60 -9.64 -3.47
C LEU A 23 -1.27 -10.97 -2.77
N PHE A 24 -0.82 -11.96 -3.53
CA PHE A 24 -0.46 -13.27 -2.96
C PHE A 24 0.73 -13.15 -2.02
N GLN A 25 1.70 -12.29 -2.31
CA GLN A 25 2.81 -12.05 -1.39
C GLN A 25 2.31 -11.56 -0.03
N LEU A 26 1.38 -10.61 -0.03
CA LEU A 26 0.80 -10.11 1.21
C LEU A 26 0.01 -11.20 1.93
N LEU A 27 -0.79 -11.96 1.20
CA LEU A 27 -1.62 -13.01 1.78
C LEU A 27 -0.81 -14.16 2.41
N ARG A 28 0.43 -14.35 1.98
CA ARG A 28 1.31 -15.37 2.57
C ARG A 28 1.89 -14.96 3.91
N ILE A 29 1.74 -13.70 4.30
CA ILE A 29 2.18 -13.23 5.61
C ILE A 29 1.02 -13.46 6.59
N ASP A 30 1.28 -14.22 7.65
CA ASP A 30 0.25 -14.60 8.62
C ASP A 30 -0.07 -13.45 9.56
N SER A 31 -0.60 -12.36 9.04
CA SER A 31 -0.88 -11.15 9.82
C SER A 31 -2.19 -11.25 10.59
N VAL A 32 -2.28 -12.23 11.46
CA VAL A 32 -3.45 -12.45 12.31
C VAL A 32 -3.40 -11.47 13.48
N SER A 33 -4.20 -10.41 13.40
CA SER A 33 -4.10 -9.28 14.34
C SER A 33 -4.71 -9.58 15.71
N THR A 34 -5.56 -10.58 15.80
CA THR A 34 -6.27 -10.90 17.04
C THR A 34 -5.52 -11.86 17.94
N ASP A 35 -4.42 -12.44 17.46
CA ASP A 35 -3.64 -13.40 18.22
C ASP A 35 -2.24 -12.82 18.49
N PRO A 36 -1.86 -12.61 19.76
CA PRO A 36 -0.53 -12.04 20.08
C PRO A 36 0.62 -12.87 19.55
N ALA A 37 0.45 -14.16 19.30
CA ALA A 37 1.50 -15.00 18.74
C ALA A 37 1.90 -14.56 17.33
N PHE A 38 1.02 -13.84 16.61
CA PHE A 38 1.26 -13.37 15.27
C PHE A 38 1.64 -11.89 15.20
N ALA A 39 1.98 -11.27 16.32
CA ALA A 39 2.35 -9.85 16.34
C ALA A 39 3.56 -9.56 15.44
N GLY A 40 4.55 -10.47 15.42
CA GLY A 40 5.70 -10.33 14.54
C GLY A 40 5.33 -10.42 13.07
N SER A 41 4.36 -11.25 12.72
CA SER A 41 3.86 -11.36 11.35
C SER A 41 3.08 -10.11 10.94
N CYS A 42 2.35 -9.49 11.86
CA CYS A 42 1.69 -8.21 11.59
C CYS A 42 2.71 -7.13 11.28
N ARG A 43 3.82 -7.09 12.02
CA ARG A 43 4.91 -6.16 11.74
C ARG A 43 5.54 -6.43 10.37
N THR A 44 5.75 -7.69 10.03
CA THR A 44 6.28 -8.06 8.72
C THR A 44 5.36 -7.58 7.60
N ALA A 45 4.06 -7.74 7.78
CA ALA A 45 3.08 -7.23 6.80
C ALA A 45 3.14 -5.71 6.67
N ALA A 46 3.25 -4.99 7.78
CA ALA A 46 3.38 -3.53 7.76
C ALA A 46 4.65 -3.10 7.02
N GLU A 47 5.77 -3.76 7.29
CA GLU A 47 7.04 -3.47 6.62
C GLU A 47 6.96 -3.78 5.12
N TRP A 48 6.29 -4.85 4.75
CA TRP A 48 6.06 -5.20 3.36
C TRP A 48 5.24 -4.10 2.65
N CYS A 49 4.18 -3.61 3.28
CA CYS A 49 3.36 -2.54 2.72
C CYS A 49 4.17 -1.26 2.54
N ALA A 50 4.97 -0.88 3.55
CA ALA A 50 5.80 0.31 3.46
C ALA A 50 6.83 0.19 2.33
N ALA A 51 7.47 -0.97 2.21
CA ALA A 51 8.45 -1.23 1.14
C ALA A 51 7.79 -1.16 -0.24
N THR A 52 6.60 -1.73 -0.38
CA THR A 52 5.85 -1.71 -1.64
C THR A 52 5.47 -0.28 -2.04
N LEU A 53 5.05 0.54 -1.09
CA LEU A 53 4.77 1.95 -1.35
C LEU A 53 6.01 2.72 -1.77
N ARG A 54 7.16 2.44 -1.14
CA ARG A 54 8.43 3.08 -1.52
C ARG A 54 8.85 2.71 -2.94
N GLU A 55 8.61 1.48 -3.35
CA GLU A 55 8.95 1.03 -4.70
C GLU A 55 8.23 1.83 -5.78
N ILE A 56 7.02 2.29 -5.51
CA ILE A 56 6.26 3.10 -6.46
C ILE A 56 6.45 4.61 -6.24
N GLY A 57 7.41 4.99 -5.40
CA GLY A 57 7.82 6.37 -5.25
C GLY A 57 7.22 7.14 -4.08
N PHE A 58 6.46 6.49 -3.21
CA PHE A 58 5.90 7.15 -2.05
C PHE A 58 6.94 7.30 -0.95
N ASP A 59 6.82 8.38 -0.18
CA ASP A 59 7.53 8.53 1.08
C ASP A 59 6.71 7.79 2.14
N ALA A 60 7.12 6.57 2.45
CA ALA A 60 6.35 5.67 3.30
C ALA A 60 7.16 5.20 4.49
N SER A 61 6.48 5.01 5.61
CA SER A 61 7.10 4.53 6.85
C SER A 61 6.11 3.74 7.69
N VAL A 62 6.67 2.84 8.49
CA VAL A 62 5.92 2.14 9.54
C VAL A 62 5.92 3.02 10.78
N ARG A 63 4.75 3.26 11.35
CA ARG A 63 4.57 4.07 12.54
C ARG A 63 4.11 3.21 13.70
N GLU A 64 4.80 3.31 14.83
CA GLU A 64 4.41 2.57 16.02
C GLU A 64 3.15 3.16 16.64
N THR A 65 2.34 2.28 17.21
CA THR A 65 1.13 2.65 17.95
C THR A 65 1.08 1.83 19.23
N THR A 66 0.08 2.04 20.05
CA THR A 66 -0.14 1.19 21.22
C THR A 66 -0.64 -0.21 20.84
N GLY A 67 -1.11 -0.37 19.61
CA GLY A 67 -1.50 -1.68 19.06
C GLY A 67 -0.54 -2.11 17.95
N HIS A 68 -1.09 -2.59 16.86
CA HIS A 68 -0.30 -2.95 15.69
C HIS A 68 0.19 -1.71 14.96
N PRO A 69 1.36 -1.81 14.26
CA PRO A 69 1.89 -0.65 13.55
C PRO A 69 0.97 -0.13 12.45
N MET A 70 1.06 1.15 12.18
CA MET A 70 0.41 1.77 11.02
C MET A 70 1.44 1.98 9.92
N VAL A 71 0.97 1.99 8.68
CA VAL A 71 1.79 2.38 7.54
C VAL A 71 1.23 3.67 6.99
N VAL A 72 2.09 4.66 6.82
CA VAL A 72 1.72 5.97 6.28
C VAL A 72 2.60 6.27 5.09
N GLY A 73 1.99 6.65 3.98
CA GLY A 73 2.72 7.01 2.77
C GLY A 73 2.17 8.27 2.14
N HIS A 74 3.06 9.09 1.61
CA HIS A 74 2.70 10.31 0.92
C HIS A 74 3.34 10.35 -0.45
N ASP A 75 2.54 10.71 -1.45
CA ASP A 75 3.07 11.00 -2.78
C ASP A 75 3.52 12.45 -2.78
N ARG A 76 4.84 12.64 -2.66
CA ARG A 76 5.37 13.97 -2.45
C ARG A 76 5.97 14.71 -3.60
N PRO A 77 6.43 14.04 -4.68
CA PRO A 77 7.42 14.73 -5.51
C PRO A 77 6.89 15.98 -6.19
N THR A 78 5.69 15.99 -6.65
CA THR A 78 5.22 17.15 -7.41
C THR A 78 3.78 17.45 -7.12
N ARG A 79 3.59 18.33 -6.17
CA ARG A 79 2.28 18.86 -5.94
C ARG A 79 2.04 20.04 -6.85
N THR A 80 1.13 19.88 -7.77
CA THR A 80 0.65 21.00 -8.57
C THR A 80 -0.45 21.71 -7.78
N PRO A 81 -0.36 23.04 -7.60
CA PRO A 81 -1.40 23.77 -6.89
C PRO A 81 -2.77 23.53 -7.54
N GLY A 82 -3.77 23.30 -6.71
CA GLY A 82 -5.13 23.05 -7.18
C GLY A 82 -5.46 21.60 -7.45
N GLN A 83 -4.49 20.70 -7.36
CA GLN A 83 -4.77 19.27 -7.50
C GLN A 83 -5.53 18.75 -6.29
N PRO A 84 -6.49 17.84 -6.51
CA PRO A 84 -7.19 17.22 -5.38
C PRO A 84 -6.23 16.37 -4.54
N HIS A 85 -6.51 16.32 -3.24
CA HIS A 85 -5.79 15.48 -2.32
C HIS A 85 -6.67 14.27 -2.00
N VAL A 86 -6.20 13.08 -2.32
CA VAL A 86 -6.94 11.84 -2.12
C VAL A 86 -6.28 11.03 -1.02
N LEU A 87 -7.09 10.55 -0.09
CA LEU A 87 -6.63 9.67 0.96
C LEU A 87 -7.13 8.25 0.68
N PHE A 88 -6.20 7.31 0.57
CA PHE A 88 -6.53 5.90 0.52
C PHE A 88 -6.39 5.30 1.91
N TYR A 89 -7.35 4.49 2.28
CA TYR A 89 -7.36 3.80 3.57
C TYR A 89 -7.60 2.32 3.33
N GLY A 90 -6.83 1.48 4.00
CA GLY A 90 -6.98 0.03 3.89
C GLY A 90 -6.40 -0.69 5.08
N HIS A 91 -6.42 -1.99 5.02
CA HIS A 91 -5.92 -2.86 6.08
C HIS A 91 -4.87 -3.83 5.53
N TYR A 92 -3.97 -4.24 6.41
CA TYR A 92 -3.03 -5.29 6.11
C TYR A 92 -3.21 -6.48 7.05
#